data_6f8b6af0d36a869d3ab43a6577f67069
#
_entry.id   6f8b6af0d36a869d3ab43a6577f67069
#
_cell.length_a   1.000
_cell.length_b   1.000
_cell.length_c   1.000
_cell.angle_alpha   90.00
_cell.angle_beta   90.00
_cell.angle_gamma   90.00
#
_symmetry.space_group_name_H-M   'P 1'
#
loop_
_entity.id
_entity.type
_entity.pdbx_description
1 polymer ?
#
loop_
_entity_poly.entity_id
_entity_poly.type
_entity_poly.pdbx_seq_one_letter_code
_entity_poly.pdbx_strand_id
1 'polypeptide(L)'
;MRPMTLAPLDTDVAIETPEHIVFRYRLAGPARRFFAYLIDLVLCTVALVAALLLLVIASAGADGLTSDGHSMLGVGVGLWLVLLFATQWVYFALLEALWGATIGKRALGLRVVTTEGRPIGARAAALRNVLRAADSLPVTLGGGVGAVLLGGLGSVVGATSMALTSRYQRLGDLVAGTMVIVPERALVASPIVLSPPLHAREADALPSHVDLDADERIAIEMFLRRRIRLGKARENELAEMIVEPLVRRFGFRAADPSRTLAVLYDRAANEGRTEGPPSSRSPSSWR
;
A
#
# COMPACT_ATOMS: atom_id res chain seq x y z
N MET A 1 -22.48 -25.59 15.15
CA MET A 1 -21.83 -24.40 15.70
C MET A 1 -20.61 -24.12 14.86
N ARG A 2 -20.62 -23.08 14.02
CA ARG A 2 -19.40 -22.63 13.30
C ARG A 2 -18.51 -21.92 14.32
N PRO A 3 -17.21 -22.21 14.40
CA PRO A 3 -16.32 -21.46 15.27
C PRO A 3 -16.35 -19.99 14.83
N MET A 4 -16.61 -19.09 15.76
CA MET A 4 -16.50 -17.65 15.60
C MET A 4 -15.01 -17.34 15.43
N THR A 5 -14.50 -17.41 14.20
CA THR A 5 -13.19 -16.87 13.89
C THR A 5 -13.29 -15.36 14.03
N LEU A 6 -12.61 -14.80 15.03
CA LEU A 6 -12.42 -13.36 15.15
C LEU A 6 -11.95 -12.87 13.79
N ALA A 7 -12.77 -12.04 13.13
CA ALA A 7 -12.40 -11.47 11.83
C ALA A 7 -11.05 -10.76 11.98
N PRO A 8 -10.10 -11.00 11.07
CA PRO A 8 -8.84 -10.28 11.11
C PRO A 8 -9.11 -8.77 11.06
N LEU A 9 -8.26 -7.97 11.71
CA LEU A 9 -8.38 -6.49 11.76
C LEU A 9 -8.42 -5.85 10.36
N ASP A 10 -8.03 -6.58 9.35
CA ASP A 10 -8.11 -6.20 7.94
C ASP A 10 -8.98 -7.21 7.19
N THR A 11 -9.81 -6.73 6.28
CA THR A 11 -10.68 -7.56 5.43
C THR A 11 -10.19 -7.52 4.00
N ASP A 12 -10.09 -8.67 3.34
CA ASP A 12 -9.71 -8.76 1.95
C ASP A 12 -10.91 -8.41 1.04
N VAL A 13 -10.67 -7.56 0.04
CA VAL A 13 -11.65 -7.21 -1.00
C VAL A 13 -11.09 -7.61 -2.34
N ALA A 14 -11.85 -8.40 -3.07
CA ALA A 14 -11.56 -8.71 -4.47
C ALA A 14 -12.14 -7.60 -5.36
N ILE A 15 -11.33 -7.05 -6.25
CA ILE A 15 -11.75 -6.10 -7.27
C ILE A 15 -11.45 -6.72 -8.62
N GLU A 16 -12.48 -6.92 -9.41
CA GLU A 16 -12.37 -7.36 -10.79
C GLU A 16 -12.18 -6.14 -11.69
N THR A 17 -11.10 -6.13 -12.47
CA THR A 17 -10.87 -5.10 -13.48
C THR A 17 -11.68 -5.38 -14.74
N PRO A 18 -11.86 -4.39 -15.66
CA PRO A 18 -12.52 -4.62 -16.94
C PRO A 18 -11.91 -5.76 -17.78
N GLU A 19 -10.64 -6.07 -17.54
CA GLU A 19 -9.89 -7.15 -18.18
C GLU A 19 -10.13 -8.54 -17.50
N HIS A 20 -11.10 -8.63 -16.58
CA HIS A 20 -11.42 -9.84 -15.80
C HIS A 20 -10.28 -10.32 -14.88
N ILE A 21 -9.32 -9.46 -14.55
CA ILE A 21 -8.27 -9.77 -13.58
C ILE A 21 -8.76 -9.44 -12.17
N VAL A 22 -8.76 -10.42 -11.27
CA VAL A 22 -9.18 -10.24 -9.89
C VAL A 22 -7.98 -9.84 -9.02
N PHE A 23 -7.94 -8.60 -8.56
CA PHE A 23 -6.98 -8.13 -7.57
C PHE A 23 -7.56 -8.26 -6.17
N ARG A 24 -6.83 -8.90 -5.27
CA ARG A 24 -7.18 -8.95 -3.86
C ARG A 24 -6.45 -7.84 -3.12
N TYR A 25 -7.21 -6.94 -2.50
CA TYR A 25 -6.66 -5.87 -1.68
C TYR A 25 -7.05 -6.09 -0.23
N ARG A 26 -6.08 -5.94 0.65
CA ARG A 26 -6.31 -5.96 2.08
C ARG A 26 -6.75 -4.58 2.55
N LEU A 27 -7.94 -4.47 3.12
CA LEU A 27 -8.48 -3.22 3.64
C LEU A 27 -7.77 -2.83 4.94
N ALA A 28 -7.51 -1.54 5.08
CA ALA A 28 -6.99 -0.99 6.33
C ALA A 28 -8.09 -0.90 7.38
N GLY A 29 -7.97 -1.66 8.45
CA GLY A 29 -8.85 -1.60 9.59
C GLY A 29 -8.85 -0.23 10.29
N PRO A 30 -9.90 0.07 11.11
CA PRO A 30 -10.03 1.35 11.81
C PRO A 30 -8.83 1.70 12.69
N ALA A 31 -8.26 0.72 13.40
CA ALA A 31 -7.12 0.91 14.29
C ALA A 31 -5.87 1.42 13.53
N ARG A 32 -5.53 0.82 12.38
CA ARG A 32 -4.38 1.28 11.57
C ARG A 32 -4.58 2.70 11.06
N ARG A 33 -5.80 3.05 10.65
CA ARG A 33 -6.13 4.41 10.21
C ARG A 33 -6.03 5.41 11.35
N PHE A 34 -6.43 5.02 12.56
CA PHE A 34 -6.30 5.84 13.75
C PHE A 34 -4.83 6.12 14.08
N PHE A 35 -3.97 5.11 14.11
CA PHE A 35 -2.54 5.32 14.36
C PHE A 35 -1.86 6.14 13.25
N ALA A 36 -2.24 5.95 11.98
CA ALA A 36 -1.75 6.79 10.89
C ALA A 36 -2.11 8.26 11.11
N TYR A 37 -3.36 8.52 11.49
CA TYR A 37 -3.81 9.88 11.81
C TYR A 37 -3.09 10.46 13.03
N LEU A 38 -2.83 9.65 14.06
CA LEU A 38 -2.08 10.08 15.25
C LEU A 38 -0.65 10.52 14.90
N ILE A 39 0.04 9.79 14.03
CA ILE A 39 1.37 10.18 13.53
C ILE A 39 1.29 11.51 12.79
N ASP A 40 0.32 11.68 11.88
CA ASP A 40 0.12 12.94 11.16
C ASP A 40 -0.19 14.09 12.13
N LEU A 41 -1.02 13.86 13.14
CA LEU A 41 -1.38 14.85 14.15
C LEU A 41 -0.16 15.33 14.95
N VAL A 42 0.66 14.39 15.42
CA VAL A 42 1.90 14.72 16.14
C VAL A 42 2.84 15.52 15.24
N LEU A 43 3.03 15.09 13.99
CA LEU A 43 3.89 15.79 13.04
C LEU A 43 3.40 17.24 12.79
N CYS A 44 2.12 17.41 12.51
CA CYS A 44 1.52 18.72 12.27
C CYS A 44 1.57 19.61 13.53
N THR A 45 1.32 19.04 14.71
CA THR A 45 1.39 19.80 15.98
C THR A 45 2.80 20.26 16.27
N VAL A 46 3.80 19.40 16.10
CA VAL A 46 5.22 19.77 16.29
C VAL A 46 5.62 20.88 15.31
N ALA A 47 5.21 20.76 14.04
CA ALA A 47 5.50 21.79 13.04
C ALA A 47 4.84 23.15 13.38
N LEU A 48 3.57 23.13 13.84
CA LEU A 48 2.85 24.35 14.25
C LEU A 48 3.46 24.98 15.50
N VAL A 49 3.84 24.20 16.50
CA VAL A 49 4.51 24.70 17.72
C VAL A 49 5.87 25.28 17.36
N ALA A 50 6.66 24.63 16.53
CA ALA A 50 7.94 25.15 16.06
C ALA A 50 7.76 26.49 15.32
N ALA A 51 6.77 26.56 14.42
CA ALA A 51 6.46 27.81 13.70
C ALA A 51 6.02 28.93 14.65
N LEU A 52 5.22 28.62 15.67
CA LEU A 52 4.80 29.57 16.66
C LEU A 52 5.99 30.09 17.50
N LEU A 53 6.88 29.22 17.94
CA LEU A 53 8.09 29.59 18.68
C LEU A 53 9.01 30.50 17.85
N LEU A 54 9.22 30.15 16.57
CA LEU A 54 9.99 30.98 15.65
C LEU A 54 9.36 32.36 15.48
N LEU A 55 8.04 32.43 15.36
CA LEU A 55 7.31 33.68 15.25
C LEU A 55 7.47 34.54 16.51
N VAL A 56 7.33 33.95 17.72
CA VAL A 56 7.52 34.66 19.00
C VAL A 56 8.95 35.17 19.13
N ILE A 57 9.95 34.37 18.77
CA ILE A 57 11.37 34.83 18.81
C ILE A 57 11.60 35.96 17.81
N ALA A 58 11.06 35.86 16.60
CA ALA A 58 11.20 36.90 15.59
C ALA A 58 10.52 38.23 16.03
N SER A 59 9.33 38.16 16.65
CA SER A 59 8.62 39.37 17.15
C SER A 59 9.37 40.00 18.29
N ALA A 60 9.89 39.24 19.25
CA ALA A 60 10.68 39.76 20.37
C ALA A 60 11.99 40.48 19.92
N GLY A 61 12.59 39.98 18.82
CA GLY A 61 13.75 40.63 18.18
C GLY A 61 13.39 41.92 17.44
N ALA A 62 12.18 42.02 16.91
CA ALA A 62 11.72 43.16 16.13
C ALA A 62 11.20 44.33 16.96
N ASP A 63 10.71 44.09 18.19
CA ASP A 63 10.19 45.15 19.12
C ASP A 63 11.24 46.20 19.47
N GLY A 64 12.54 45.91 19.32
CA GLY A 64 13.65 46.88 19.46
C GLY A 64 13.91 47.74 18.22
N LEU A 65 13.30 47.42 17.06
CA LEU A 65 13.63 48.04 15.76
C LEU A 65 12.49 48.90 15.19
N THR A 66 11.25 48.75 15.68
CA THR A 66 10.06 49.44 15.12
C THR A 66 9.13 49.92 16.21
N SER A 67 8.64 51.17 16.08
CA SER A 67 7.63 51.78 16.99
C SER A 67 6.22 51.16 16.85
N ASP A 68 6.02 50.28 15.89
CA ASP A 68 4.72 49.69 15.52
C ASP A 68 4.58 48.20 15.93
N GLY A 69 4.97 47.86 17.16
CA GLY A 69 4.91 46.46 17.65
C GLY A 69 3.55 45.77 17.52
N HIS A 70 2.45 46.54 17.55
CA HIS A 70 1.10 45.99 17.35
C HIS A 70 0.83 45.49 15.93
N SER A 71 1.41 46.08 14.91
CA SER A 71 1.25 45.65 13.51
C SER A 71 2.00 44.35 13.22
N MET A 72 3.19 44.19 13.80
CA MET A 72 4.00 42.96 13.65
C MET A 72 3.32 41.75 14.31
N LEU A 73 2.73 41.95 15.51
CA LEU A 73 2.01 40.88 16.21
C LEU A 73 0.77 40.46 15.43
N GLY A 74 0.04 41.38 14.82
CA GLY A 74 -1.13 41.12 13.97
C GLY A 74 -0.77 40.31 12.73
N VAL A 75 0.30 40.66 12.03
CA VAL A 75 0.82 39.91 10.86
C VAL A 75 1.25 38.51 11.28
N GLY A 76 1.91 38.39 12.43
CA GLY A 76 2.33 37.11 12.95
C GLY A 76 1.19 36.15 13.26
N VAL A 77 0.15 36.64 13.95
CA VAL A 77 -1.07 35.89 14.23
C VAL A 77 -1.76 35.50 12.93
N GLY A 78 -1.86 36.39 11.95
CA GLY A 78 -2.42 36.11 10.63
C GLY A 78 -1.68 34.98 9.92
N LEU A 79 -0.33 35.02 9.90
CA LEU A 79 0.50 33.99 9.32
C LEU A 79 0.31 32.64 10.02
N TRP A 80 0.24 32.63 11.34
CA TRP A 80 0.02 31.41 12.10
C TRP A 80 -1.34 30.80 11.83
N LEU A 81 -2.40 31.58 11.68
CA LEU A 81 -3.73 31.11 11.28
C LEU A 81 -3.72 30.50 9.88
N VAL A 82 -2.99 31.10 8.93
CA VAL A 82 -2.80 30.54 7.60
C VAL A 82 -2.05 29.20 7.66
N LEU A 83 -1.00 29.09 8.47
CA LEU A 83 -0.29 27.83 8.67
C LEU A 83 -1.17 26.76 9.33
N LEU A 84 -1.97 27.13 10.31
CA LEU A 84 -2.95 26.24 10.94
C LEU A 84 -3.97 25.74 9.91
N PHE A 85 -4.50 26.62 9.09
CA PHE A 85 -5.39 26.22 7.99
C PHE A 85 -4.68 25.30 6.99
N ALA A 86 -3.47 25.65 6.58
CA ALA A 86 -2.69 24.88 5.64
C ALA A 86 -2.39 23.46 6.14
N THR A 87 -2.02 23.30 7.42
CA THR A 87 -1.78 21.98 8.01
C THR A 87 -3.05 21.15 8.14
N GLN A 88 -4.18 21.77 8.44
CA GLN A 88 -5.44 21.05 8.61
C GLN A 88 -6.09 20.62 7.29
N TRP A 89 -5.92 21.41 6.22
CA TRP A 89 -6.62 21.20 4.97
C TRP A 89 -5.68 20.88 3.80
N VAL A 90 -4.68 21.73 3.58
CA VAL A 90 -3.81 21.61 2.39
C VAL A 90 -2.87 20.41 2.53
N TYR A 91 -2.29 20.20 3.71
CA TYR A 91 -1.39 19.08 3.97
C TYR A 91 -2.03 17.74 3.59
N PHE A 92 -3.21 17.44 4.12
CA PHE A 92 -3.88 16.17 3.88
C PHE A 92 -4.35 16.05 2.43
N ALA A 93 -4.98 17.10 1.88
CA ALA A 93 -5.51 17.06 0.52
C ALA A 93 -4.37 16.94 -0.51
N LEU A 94 -3.29 17.69 -0.33
CA LEU A 94 -2.15 17.72 -1.25
C LEU A 94 -1.40 16.39 -1.26
N LEU A 95 -1.05 15.87 -0.07
CA LEU A 95 -0.32 14.61 0.03
C LEU A 95 -1.14 13.42 -0.47
N GLU A 96 -2.43 13.39 -0.19
CA GLU A 96 -3.30 12.35 -0.75
C GLU A 96 -3.45 12.48 -2.27
N ALA A 97 -3.53 13.69 -2.81
CA ALA A 97 -3.62 13.91 -4.26
C ALA A 97 -2.33 13.51 -4.99
N LEU A 98 -1.16 13.83 -4.43
CA LEU A 98 0.13 13.59 -5.07
C LEU A 98 0.61 12.14 -4.90
N TRP A 99 0.45 11.58 -3.71
CA TRP A 99 1.05 10.29 -3.34
C TRP A 99 0.03 9.21 -2.97
N GLY A 100 -1.25 9.55 -2.90
CA GLY A 100 -2.30 8.65 -2.43
C GLY A 100 -2.21 8.33 -0.94
N ALA A 101 -1.36 9.03 -0.18
CA ALA A 101 -1.19 8.79 1.25
C ALA A 101 -0.52 9.98 1.95
N THR A 102 -0.89 10.27 3.19
CA THR A 102 -0.18 11.18 4.08
C THR A 102 1.11 10.54 4.62
N ILE A 103 1.95 11.31 5.30
CA ILE A 103 3.20 10.78 5.90
C ILE A 103 2.87 9.67 6.91
N GLY A 104 1.90 9.87 7.80
CA GLY A 104 1.49 8.86 8.78
C GLY A 104 0.91 7.62 8.13
N LYS A 105 0.13 7.75 7.06
CA LYS A 105 -0.36 6.61 6.27
C LYS A 105 0.78 5.84 5.60
N ARG A 106 1.76 6.53 5.03
CA ARG A 106 2.95 5.89 4.41
C ARG A 106 3.79 5.15 5.44
N ALA A 107 3.96 5.71 6.64
CA ALA A 107 4.71 5.08 7.73
C ALA A 107 4.09 3.72 8.14
N LEU A 108 2.76 3.60 8.10
CA LEU A 108 2.04 2.36 8.38
C LEU A 108 1.74 1.51 7.14
N GLY A 109 2.30 1.87 5.98
CA GLY A 109 2.10 1.14 4.75
C GLY A 109 0.66 1.23 4.23
N LEU A 110 -0.04 2.35 4.42
CA LEU A 110 -1.41 2.57 3.95
C LEU A 110 -1.43 3.39 2.67
N ARG A 111 -2.36 3.08 1.78
CA ARG A 111 -2.59 3.84 0.56
C ARG A 111 -4.08 4.01 0.29
N VAL A 112 -4.45 5.18 -0.21
CA VAL A 112 -5.81 5.47 -0.65
C VAL A 112 -5.92 5.17 -2.15
N VAL A 113 -6.96 4.44 -2.51
CA VAL A 113 -7.30 4.10 -3.89
C VAL A 113 -8.80 4.32 -4.13
N THR A 114 -9.21 4.39 -5.38
CA THR A 114 -10.62 4.36 -5.74
C THR A 114 -11.22 2.99 -5.44
N THR A 115 -12.55 2.89 -5.38
CA THR A 115 -13.25 1.59 -5.25
C THR A 115 -12.96 0.63 -6.40
N GLU A 116 -12.42 1.12 -7.51
CA GLU A 116 -11.97 0.37 -8.69
C GLU A 116 -10.48 0.00 -8.63
N GLY A 117 -9.76 0.32 -7.54
CA GLY A 117 -8.33 0.03 -7.38
C GLY A 117 -7.38 1.04 -8.04
N ARG A 118 -7.88 2.11 -8.67
CA ARG A 118 -7.05 3.12 -9.33
C ARG A 118 -6.49 4.14 -8.32
N PRO A 119 -5.38 4.83 -8.63
CA PRO A 119 -4.91 5.96 -7.84
C PRO A 119 -5.97 7.06 -7.73
N ILE A 120 -6.02 7.74 -6.58
CA ILE A 120 -6.97 8.84 -6.39
C ILE A 120 -6.48 10.11 -7.11
N GLY A 121 -7.42 10.86 -7.69
CA GLY A 121 -7.15 12.19 -8.26
C GLY A 121 -7.34 13.31 -7.23
N ALA A 122 -6.90 14.52 -7.58
CA ALA A 122 -7.00 15.71 -6.72
C ALA A 122 -8.44 16.03 -6.28
N ARG A 123 -9.42 15.82 -7.16
CA ARG A 123 -10.86 16.04 -6.84
C ARG A 123 -11.32 15.11 -5.71
N ALA A 124 -11.01 13.83 -5.79
CA ALA A 124 -11.39 12.86 -4.76
C ALA A 124 -10.67 13.16 -3.44
N ALA A 125 -9.39 13.51 -3.49
CA ALA A 125 -8.61 13.91 -2.31
C ALA A 125 -9.19 15.17 -1.64
N ALA A 126 -9.55 16.20 -2.40
CA ALA A 126 -10.19 17.41 -1.89
C ALA A 126 -11.55 17.09 -1.24
N LEU A 127 -12.41 16.34 -1.91
CA LEU A 127 -13.73 15.98 -1.42
C LEU A 127 -13.67 15.19 -0.10
N ARG A 128 -12.75 14.23 -0.01
CA ARG A 128 -12.49 13.46 1.23
C ARG A 128 -12.10 14.36 2.38
N ASN A 129 -11.23 15.35 2.12
CA ASN A 129 -10.72 16.24 3.16
C ASN A 129 -11.74 17.30 3.59
N VAL A 130 -12.58 17.79 2.67
CA VAL A 130 -13.72 18.66 3.02
C VAL A 130 -14.72 17.91 3.92
N LEU A 131 -15.09 16.69 3.57
CA LEU A 131 -16.02 15.88 4.38
C LEU A 131 -15.41 15.38 5.69
N ARG A 132 -14.08 15.36 5.83
CA ARG A 132 -13.43 15.11 7.12
C ARG A 132 -13.84 16.12 8.19
N ALA A 133 -14.11 17.38 7.82
CA ALA A 133 -14.64 18.38 8.74
C ALA A 133 -16.04 17.99 9.24
N ALA A 134 -16.90 17.46 8.37
CA ALA A 134 -18.21 16.97 8.76
C ALA A 134 -18.10 15.77 9.72
N ASP A 135 -17.13 14.86 9.50
CA ASP A 135 -16.87 13.73 10.40
C ASP A 135 -16.46 14.18 11.82
N SER A 136 -15.85 15.37 11.97
CA SER A 136 -15.33 15.88 13.24
C SER A 136 -16.25 16.91 13.93
N LEU A 137 -17.39 17.26 13.33
CA LEU A 137 -18.32 18.28 13.84
C LEU A 137 -18.71 18.16 15.33
N PRO A 138 -19.01 16.96 15.90
CA PRO A 138 -19.39 16.87 17.31
C PRO A 138 -18.33 17.36 18.29
N VAL A 139 -17.05 17.25 17.94
CA VAL A 139 -15.92 17.66 18.78
C VAL A 139 -15.60 19.13 18.58
N THR A 140 -15.75 19.66 17.38
CA THR A 140 -15.48 21.07 17.07
C THR A 140 -16.52 22.03 17.65
N LEU A 141 -17.74 21.58 17.86
CA LEU A 141 -18.82 22.37 18.50
C LEU A 141 -18.55 22.63 19.99
N GLY A 142 -17.67 21.84 20.65
CA GLY A 142 -17.28 22.04 22.04
C GLY A 142 -16.34 23.23 22.31
N GLY A 143 -15.86 23.92 21.29
CA GLY A 143 -15.12 25.17 21.35
C GLY A 143 -13.63 25.04 21.70
N GLY A 144 -12.83 26.00 21.19
CA GLY A 144 -11.41 26.14 21.47
C GLY A 144 -10.45 25.56 20.44
N VAL A 145 -9.22 26.11 20.41
CA VAL A 145 -8.16 25.65 19.46
C VAL A 145 -7.82 24.18 19.63
N GLY A 146 -7.91 23.66 20.86
CA GLY A 146 -7.69 22.23 21.14
C GLY A 146 -8.73 21.32 20.44
N ALA A 147 -9.98 21.74 20.36
CA ALA A 147 -11.02 20.99 19.67
C ALA A 147 -10.78 20.94 18.16
N VAL A 148 -10.25 22.00 17.57
CA VAL A 148 -9.88 22.02 16.15
C VAL A 148 -8.67 21.11 15.90
N LEU A 149 -7.65 21.13 16.74
CA LEU A 149 -6.46 20.28 16.63
C LEU A 149 -6.78 18.78 16.84
N LEU A 150 -7.63 18.48 17.83
CA LEU A 150 -7.99 17.12 18.22
C LEU A 150 -9.26 16.60 17.51
N GLY A 151 -9.93 17.43 16.73
CA GLY A 151 -11.22 17.13 16.09
C GLY A 151 -11.24 15.81 15.29
N GLY A 152 -10.11 15.43 14.73
CA GLY A 152 -9.98 14.14 14.05
C GLY A 152 -9.94 12.92 14.98
N LEU A 153 -9.59 13.07 16.26
CA LEU A 153 -9.58 11.97 17.23
C LEU A 153 -10.99 11.61 17.71
N GLY A 154 -11.88 12.60 17.77
CA GLY A 154 -13.24 12.48 18.31
C GLY A 154 -14.33 12.27 17.25
N SER A 155 -13.99 11.89 16.04
CA SER A 155 -14.98 11.73 14.96
C SER A 155 -15.88 10.51 15.18
N VAL A 156 -16.94 10.68 15.98
CA VAL A 156 -17.96 9.65 16.22
C VAL A 156 -18.66 9.30 14.92
N VAL A 157 -18.97 10.28 14.08
CA VAL A 157 -19.61 10.08 12.77
C VAL A 157 -18.72 9.24 11.86
N GLY A 158 -17.43 9.55 11.76
CA GLY A 158 -16.49 8.79 10.97
C GLY A 158 -16.28 7.36 11.48
N ALA A 159 -16.22 7.18 12.81
CA ALA A 159 -16.10 5.86 13.43
C ALA A 159 -17.37 5.01 13.20
N THR A 160 -18.55 5.59 13.37
CA THR A 160 -19.83 4.92 13.13
C THR A 160 -19.98 4.55 11.65
N SER A 161 -19.63 5.45 10.73
CA SER A 161 -19.63 5.17 9.29
C SER A 161 -18.71 3.99 8.94
N MET A 162 -17.51 3.94 9.52
CA MET A 162 -16.59 2.81 9.31
C MET A 162 -17.11 1.50 9.91
N ALA A 163 -17.84 1.54 11.02
CA ALA A 163 -18.42 0.35 11.64
C ALA A 163 -19.60 -0.21 10.84
N LEU A 164 -20.37 0.68 10.19
CA LEU A 164 -21.56 0.31 9.41
C LEU A 164 -21.23 -0.14 7.97
N THR A 165 -20.02 0.18 7.47
CA THR A 165 -19.62 -0.16 6.09
C THR A 165 -18.74 -1.39 6.04
N SER A 166 -19.02 -2.32 5.12
CA SER A 166 -18.24 -3.54 4.90
C SER A 166 -16.77 -3.27 4.47
N ARG A 167 -16.50 -2.07 3.96
CA ARG A 167 -15.17 -1.64 3.49
C ARG A 167 -14.50 -0.65 4.44
N TYR A 168 -15.00 -0.49 5.66
CA TYR A 168 -14.48 0.47 6.66
C TYR A 168 -14.32 1.90 6.10
N GLN A 169 -15.30 2.38 5.33
CA GLN A 169 -15.25 3.69 4.69
C GLN A 169 -15.81 4.77 5.61
N ARG A 170 -15.10 5.91 5.74
CA ARG A 170 -15.63 7.13 6.35
C ARG A 170 -16.59 7.81 5.38
N LEU A 171 -17.37 8.79 5.88
CA LEU A 171 -18.31 9.54 5.04
C LEU A 171 -17.61 10.14 3.82
N GLY A 172 -16.44 10.74 4.01
CA GLY A 172 -15.61 11.26 2.92
C GLY A 172 -15.14 10.20 1.94
N ASP A 173 -14.85 8.98 2.41
CA ASP A 173 -14.46 7.86 1.55
C ASP A 173 -15.64 7.40 0.68
N LEU A 174 -16.84 7.32 1.26
CA LEU A 174 -18.06 6.91 0.57
C LEU A 174 -18.40 7.87 -0.56
N VAL A 175 -18.47 9.18 -0.25
CA VAL A 175 -18.83 10.21 -1.24
C VAL A 175 -17.79 10.36 -2.34
N ALA A 176 -16.50 10.19 -2.01
CA ALA A 176 -15.43 10.26 -2.98
C ALA A 176 -15.20 8.94 -3.76
N GLY A 177 -15.94 7.86 -3.47
CA GLY A 177 -15.75 6.56 -4.11
C GLY A 177 -14.36 5.98 -3.90
N THR A 178 -13.84 6.06 -2.67
CA THR A 178 -12.47 5.66 -2.33
C THR A 178 -12.43 4.68 -1.16
N MET A 179 -11.33 3.97 -1.03
CA MET A 179 -11.04 3.08 0.11
C MET A 179 -9.57 3.16 0.49
N VAL A 180 -9.24 2.77 1.72
CA VAL A 180 -7.86 2.70 2.19
C VAL A 180 -7.43 1.25 2.27
N ILE A 181 -6.35 0.94 1.57
CA ILE A 181 -5.80 -0.41 1.49
C ILE A 181 -4.42 -0.47 2.14
N VAL A 182 -4.04 -1.68 2.54
CA VAL A 182 -2.66 -2.05 2.81
C VAL A 182 -2.13 -2.64 1.51
N PRO A 183 -1.34 -1.90 0.71
CA PRO A 183 -0.74 -2.50 -0.47
C PRO A 183 0.13 -3.66 0.00
N GLU A 184 -0.26 -4.87 -0.33
CA GLU A 184 0.68 -5.98 -0.25
C GLU A 184 1.82 -5.56 -1.19
N ARG A 185 2.97 -5.32 -0.61
CA ARG A 185 4.18 -5.35 -1.43
C ARG A 185 4.14 -6.74 -2.03
N ALA A 186 3.85 -6.85 -3.32
CA ALA A 186 4.25 -8.04 -4.03
C ALA A 186 5.71 -8.18 -3.63
N LEU A 187 5.97 -9.10 -2.72
CA LEU A 187 7.32 -9.56 -2.52
C LEU A 187 7.65 -10.04 -3.93
N VAL A 188 8.37 -9.21 -4.68
CA VAL A 188 9.07 -9.68 -5.86
C VAL A 188 9.96 -10.73 -5.26
N ALA A 189 9.42 -11.94 -5.29
CA ALA A 189 10.05 -13.05 -4.64
C ALA A 189 11.43 -13.10 -5.24
N SER A 190 12.46 -12.98 -4.42
CA SER A 190 13.85 -13.00 -4.87
C SER A 190 14.00 -14.08 -5.94
N PRO A 191 14.61 -13.78 -7.09
CA PRO A 191 14.74 -14.79 -8.14
C PRO A 191 15.34 -16.04 -7.52
N ILE A 192 14.75 -17.20 -7.84
CA ILE A 192 15.26 -18.47 -7.33
C ILE A 192 16.61 -18.69 -8.01
N VAL A 193 17.68 -18.51 -7.26
CA VAL A 193 19.04 -18.80 -7.72
C VAL A 193 19.27 -20.29 -7.54
N LEU A 194 19.51 -20.98 -8.66
CA LEU A 194 19.85 -22.40 -8.63
C LEU A 194 21.29 -22.60 -8.14
N SER A 195 21.44 -23.35 -7.05
CA SER A 195 22.74 -23.76 -6.56
C SER A 195 22.75 -25.30 -6.45
N PRO A 196 23.66 -25.98 -7.16
CA PRO A 196 24.64 -25.48 -8.12
C PRO A 196 23.99 -24.93 -9.41
N PRO A 197 24.72 -24.08 -10.18
CA PRO A 197 24.23 -23.57 -11.45
C PRO A 197 23.82 -24.66 -12.44
N LEU A 198 22.97 -24.31 -13.39
CA LEU A 198 22.49 -25.23 -14.42
C LEU A 198 23.66 -25.69 -15.30
N HIS A 199 23.78 -27.00 -15.50
CA HIS A 199 24.68 -27.55 -16.50
C HIS A 199 23.94 -27.75 -17.83
N ALA A 200 24.61 -27.47 -18.96
CA ALA A 200 24.02 -27.61 -20.29
C ALA A 200 23.41 -29.01 -20.52
N ARG A 201 24.08 -30.06 -20.04
CA ARG A 201 23.61 -31.46 -20.13
C ARG A 201 22.30 -31.71 -19.39
N GLU A 202 22.01 -31.00 -18.31
CA GLU A 202 20.75 -31.11 -17.57
C GLU A 202 19.61 -30.44 -18.34
N ALA A 203 19.91 -29.36 -19.03
CA ALA A 203 18.96 -28.70 -19.89
C ALA A 203 18.63 -29.57 -21.13
N ASP A 204 19.61 -30.23 -21.74
CA ASP A 204 19.42 -31.07 -22.92
C ASP A 204 18.62 -32.37 -22.61
N ALA A 205 18.62 -32.82 -21.37
CA ALA A 205 17.87 -34.01 -20.92
C ALA A 205 16.36 -33.77 -20.79
N LEU A 206 15.90 -32.52 -20.86
CA LEU A 206 14.50 -32.13 -20.75
C LEU A 206 13.94 -31.68 -22.12
N PRO A 207 12.63 -31.80 -22.35
CA PRO A 207 11.98 -31.32 -23.59
C PRO A 207 12.32 -29.85 -23.83
N SER A 208 12.52 -29.47 -25.09
CA SER A 208 12.87 -28.08 -25.49
C SER A 208 11.78 -27.05 -25.12
N HIS A 209 10.54 -27.52 -25.05
CA HIS A 209 9.39 -26.68 -24.66
C HIS A 209 8.56 -27.41 -23.60
N VAL A 210 8.32 -26.75 -22.47
CA VAL A 210 7.51 -27.29 -21.37
C VAL A 210 6.47 -26.25 -21.00
N ASP A 211 5.27 -26.45 -21.48
CA ASP A 211 4.12 -25.60 -21.14
C ASP A 211 3.58 -25.99 -19.75
N LEU A 212 4.04 -25.27 -18.75
CA LEU A 212 3.57 -25.43 -17.36
C LEU A 212 2.33 -24.56 -17.15
N ASP A 213 1.29 -25.16 -16.65
CA ASP A 213 0.11 -24.43 -16.19
C ASP A 213 0.47 -23.48 -15.00
N ALA A 214 -0.36 -22.45 -14.80
CA ALA A 214 -0.15 -21.48 -13.73
C ALA A 214 -0.06 -22.13 -12.35
N ASP A 215 -0.90 -23.12 -12.07
CA ASP A 215 -0.92 -23.85 -10.79
C ASP A 215 0.32 -24.75 -10.63
N GLU A 216 0.77 -25.41 -11.70
CA GLU A 216 2.00 -26.22 -11.73
C GLU A 216 3.23 -25.33 -11.44
N ARG A 217 3.29 -24.16 -12.08
CA ARG A 217 4.37 -23.18 -11.87
C ARG A 217 4.41 -22.69 -10.42
N ILE A 218 3.26 -22.37 -9.83
CA ILE A 218 3.15 -21.93 -8.43
C ILE A 218 3.57 -23.07 -7.48
N ALA A 219 3.16 -24.31 -7.75
CA ALA A 219 3.52 -25.46 -6.93
C ALA A 219 5.03 -25.71 -6.93
N ILE A 220 5.67 -25.65 -8.11
CA ILE A 220 7.13 -25.80 -8.26
C ILE A 220 7.84 -24.64 -7.53
N GLU A 221 7.39 -23.41 -7.71
CA GLU A 221 7.98 -22.25 -7.05
C GLU A 221 7.91 -22.36 -5.52
N MET A 222 6.75 -22.72 -4.98
CA MET A 222 6.57 -22.92 -3.54
C MET A 222 7.47 -24.01 -2.99
N PHE A 223 7.62 -25.15 -3.72
CA PHE A 223 8.52 -26.21 -3.34
C PHE A 223 9.98 -25.73 -3.31
N LEU A 224 10.45 -25.09 -4.40
CA LEU A 224 11.82 -24.62 -4.52
C LEU A 224 12.20 -23.60 -3.44
N ARG A 225 11.26 -22.73 -3.01
CA ARG A 225 11.47 -21.76 -1.93
C ARG A 225 11.54 -22.41 -0.55
N ARG A 226 10.85 -23.54 -0.36
CA ARG A 226 10.79 -24.23 0.94
C ARG A 226 11.82 -25.34 1.09
N ARG A 227 12.37 -25.90 -0.01
CA ARG A 227 13.23 -27.09 -0.01
C ARG A 227 14.42 -26.98 0.97
N ILE A 228 15.01 -25.78 1.10
CA ILE A 228 16.17 -25.55 2.00
C ILE A 228 15.80 -25.79 3.48
N ARG A 229 14.52 -25.65 3.84
CA ARG A 229 14.01 -25.84 5.20
C ARG A 229 13.48 -27.27 5.44
N LEU A 230 13.44 -28.09 4.41
CA LEU A 230 12.97 -29.47 4.47
C LEU A 230 14.15 -30.39 4.72
N GLY A 231 13.95 -31.46 5.50
CA GLY A 231 14.92 -32.56 5.56
C GLY A 231 14.93 -33.33 4.23
N LYS A 232 16.07 -33.91 3.86
CA LYS A 232 16.28 -34.59 2.57
C LYS A 232 15.18 -35.61 2.21
N ALA A 233 14.72 -36.40 3.18
CA ALA A 233 13.66 -37.38 2.96
C ALA A 233 12.34 -36.70 2.53
N ARG A 234 11.95 -35.62 3.18
CA ARG A 234 10.73 -34.89 2.90
C ARG A 234 10.84 -34.08 1.61
N GLU A 235 12.04 -33.57 1.30
CA GLU A 235 12.32 -32.91 0.03
C GLU A 235 12.09 -33.87 -1.14
N ASN A 236 12.63 -35.07 -1.10
CA ASN A 236 12.49 -36.06 -2.15
C ASN A 236 11.04 -36.50 -2.33
N GLU A 237 10.34 -36.82 -1.23
CA GLU A 237 8.94 -37.21 -1.26
C GLU A 237 8.05 -36.15 -1.95
N LEU A 238 8.20 -34.89 -1.56
CA LEU A 238 7.43 -33.79 -2.17
C LEU A 238 7.83 -33.54 -3.63
N ALA A 239 9.13 -33.65 -3.94
CA ALA A 239 9.62 -33.50 -5.30
C ALA A 239 9.06 -34.57 -6.23
N GLU A 240 9.02 -35.84 -5.79
CA GLU A 240 8.43 -36.95 -6.53
C GLU A 240 6.94 -36.72 -6.80
N MET A 241 6.19 -36.29 -5.78
CA MET A 241 4.74 -35.99 -5.94
C MET A 241 4.47 -34.92 -6.98
N ILE A 242 5.34 -33.92 -7.10
CA ILE A 242 5.17 -32.81 -8.07
C ILE A 242 5.67 -33.21 -9.45
N VAL A 243 6.80 -33.96 -9.51
CA VAL A 243 7.43 -34.29 -10.79
C VAL A 243 6.73 -35.42 -11.53
N GLU A 244 6.11 -36.36 -10.80
CA GLU A 244 5.50 -37.57 -11.41
C GLU A 244 4.41 -37.25 -12.46
N PRO A 245 3.46 -36.32 -12.21
CA PRO A 245 2.49 -35.91 -13.23
C PRO A 245 3.17 -35.31 -14.48
N LEU A 246 4.23 -34.51 -14.28
CA LEU A 246 4.98 -33.87 -15.35
C LEU A 246 5.76 -34.88 -16.20
N VAL A 247 6.38 -35.89 -15.56
CA VAL A 247 7.06 -36.99 -16.24
C VAL A 247 6.08 -37.78 -17.13
N ARG A 248 4.90 -38.07 -16.62
CA ARG A 248 3.85 -38.76 -17.38
C ARG A 248 3.36 -37.94 -18.57
N ARG A 249 3.23 -36.60 -18.38
CA ARG A 249 2.71 -35.69 -19.42
C ARG A 249 3.74 -35.42 -20.52
N PHE A 250 5.00 -35.22 -20.16
CA PHE A 250 6.04 -34.77 -21.09
C PHE A 250 7.05 -35.86 -21.49
N GLY A 251 7.00 -37.07 -20.89
CA GLY A 251 7.78 -38.23 -21.32
C GLY A 251 9.29 -38.17 -21.05
N PHE A 252 9.75 -37.36 -20.06
CA PHE A 252 11.15 -37.28 -19.70
C PHE A 252 11.51 -38.16 -18.49
N ARG A 253 12.81 -38.34 -18.19
CA ARG A 253 13.28 -39.06 -17.01
C ARG A 253 13.80 -38.06 -15.96
N ALA A 254 13.34 -38.20 -14.73
CA ALA A 254 13.80 -37.42 -13.59
C ALA A 254 14.74 -38.28 -12.71
N ALA A 255 16.04 -38.20 -12.93
CA ALA A 255 17.02 -38.91 -12.09
C ALA A 255 17.09 -38.31 -10.67
N ASP A 256 16.97 -36.99 -10.54
CA ASP A 256 16.83 -36.24 -9.29
C ASP A 256 15.57 -35.38 -9.40
N PRO A 257 14.46 -35.76 -8.74
CA PRO A 257 13.20 -35.04 -8.81
C PRO A 257 13.31 -33.56 -8.41
N SER A 258 14.03 -33.27 -7.32
CA SER A 258 14.20 -31.90 -6.82
C SER A 258 15.00 -31.03 -7.82
N ARG A 259 16.05 -31.57 -8.40
CA ARG A 259 16.87 -30.89 -9.40
C ARG A 259 16.10 -30.69 -10.71
N THR A 260 15.35 -31.71 -11.15
CA THR A 260 14.50 -31.63 -12.35
C THR A 260 13.48 -30.53 -12.27
N LEU A 261 12.78 -30.40 -11.14
CA LEU A 261 11.84 -29.29 -10.91
C LEU A 261 12.52 -27.92 -10.97
N ALA A 262 13.75 -27.81 -10.47
CA ALA A 262 14.50 -26.56 -10.54
C ALA A 262 14.86 -26.16 -11.97
N VAL A 263 15.25 -27.13 -12.80
CA VAL A 263 15.56 -26.92 -14.23
C VAL A 263 14.31 -26.54 -15.03
N LEU A 264 13.20 -27.24 -14.79
CA LEU A 264 11.91 -26.93 -15.42
C LEU A 264 11.44 -25.51 -15.10
N TYR A 265 11.56 -25.09 -13.83
CA TYR A 265 11.19 -23.75 -13.40
C TYR A 265 12.06 -22.68 -14.07
N ASP A 266 13.37 -22.86 -14.12
CA ASP A 266 14.28 -21.90 -14.75
C ASP A 266 13.99 -21.75 -16.25
N ARG A 267 13.75 -22.85 -16.94
CA ARG A 267 13.38 -22.83 -18.35
C ARG A 267 12.08 -22.08 -18.60
N ALA A 268 11.01 -22.42 -17.87
CA ALA A 268 9.71 -21.74 -17.99
C ALA A 268 9.80 -20.24 -17.63
N ALA A 269 10.67 -19.87 -16.69
CA ALA A 269 10.92 -18.47 -16.34
C ALA A 269 11.68 -17.70 -17.43
N ASN A 270 12.59 -18.36 -18.15
CA ASN A 270 13.35 -17.76 -19.24
C ASN A 270 12.53 -17.66 -20.54
N GLU A 271 11.67 -18.63 -20.84
CA GLU A 271 10.73 -18.56 -21.98
C GLU A 271 9.76 -17.37 -21.81
N GLY A 272 9.20 -17.15 -20.63
CA GLY A 272 8.34 -16.00 -20.34
C GLY A 272 9.05 -14.64 -20.38
N ARG A 273 10.39 -14.61 -20.34
CA ARG A 273 11.18 -13.38 -20.53
C ARG A 273 11.46 -13.05 -21.99
N THR A 274 11.54 -14.04 -22.84
CA THR A 274 11.72 -13.85 -24.30
C THR A 274 10.43 -13.40 -25.00
N GLU A 275 9.27 -13.68 -24.41
CA GLU A 275 7.96 -13.19 -24.84
C GLU A 275 7.55 -11.86 -24.18
N GLY A 276 8.47 -11.07 -23.66
CA GLY A 276 8.23 -9.75 -23.08
C GLY A 276 7.46 -8.84 -24.03
N PRO A 277 6.67 -7.85 -23.52
CA PRO A 277 5.78 -7.04 -24.34
C PRO A 277 6.55 -6.38 -25.48
N PRO A 278 5.95 -6.24 -26.68
CA PRO A 278 6.61 -5.64 -27.83
C PRO A 278 7.16 -4.27 -27.43
N SER A 279 8.45 -4.08 -27.64
CA SER A 279 9.19 -2.86 -27.35
C SER A 279 8.34 -1.66 -27.77
N SER A 280 7.97 -0.82 -26.78
CA SER A 280 7.31 0.46 -27.02
C SER A 280 8.11 1.23 -28.08
N ARG A 281 7.48 1.42 -29.23
CA ARG A 281 8.00 2.30 -30.28
C ARG A 281 8.33 3.64 -29.65
N SER A 282 9.56 4.09 -29.83
CA SER A 282 10.02 5.43 -29.50
C SER A 282 9.06 6.47 -30.08
N PRO A 283 8.62 7.47 -29.32
CA PRO A 283 7.88 8.59 -29.87
C PRO A 283 8.86 9.56 -30.56
N SER A 284 9.23 9.27 -31.79
CA SER A 284 9.83 10.25 -32.67
C SER A 284 8.81 10.61 -33.74
N SER A 285 8.41 11.86 -33.77
CA SER A 285 7.64 12.60 -34.79
C SER A 285 6.23 13.01 -34.38
N TRP A 286 6.13 14.03 -33.54
CA TRP A 286 5.14 15.08 -33.72
C TRP A 286 5.86 16.42 -33.64
N ARG A 287 6.17 16.98 -34.83
CA ARG A 287 6.38 18.42 -35.02
C ARG A 287 5.03 19.08 -35.24
#